data_9f37e2127ba5d894226a54b28904bad6
#
_entry.id   9f37e2127ba5d894226a54b28904bad6
#
_cell.length_a   1.000
_cell.length_b   1.000
_cell.length_c   1.000
_cell.angle_alpha   90.00
_cell.angle_beta   90.00
_cell.angle_gamma   90.00
#
_symmetry.space_group_name_H-M   'P 1'
#
loop_
_entity.id
_entity.type
_entity.pdbx_description
1 polymer ?
#
loop_
_entity_poly.entity_id
_entity_poly.type
_entity_poly.pdbx_seq_one_letter_code
_entity_poly.pdbx_strand_id
1 'polypeptide(L)'
;AASCPVGIGVSCSADRNIKGKITKGGIFLEQLETNPGRFIPENEPHLQPAVEIDLDQPMEEQLKILSQYPTKTRLNLKGTLIVARDIAHAKIKEMIDAGKQMPDYFKNHPIYYAGPAKTPEGMPSGSFGPTTANRMDPYVDEFQSLGGSMIMLAKGNRSQIVTDACKKHGGFY
;
A
#
# COMPACT_ATOMS: atom_id res chain seq x y z
N ALA A 1 -29.61 -27.95 -11.24
CA ALA A 1 -28.73 -27.58 -12.32
C ALA A 1 -27.42 -27.11 -11.72
N ALA A 2 -26.35 -27.79 -12.04
CA ALA A 2 -25.02 -27.37 -11.61
C ALA A 2 -24.57 -26.16 -12.46
N SER A 3 -24.27 -25.03 -11.84
CA SER A 3 -23.59 -23.90 -12.50
C SER A 3 -22.11 -24.00 -12.19
N CYS A 4 -21.26 -23.88 -13.19
CA CYS A 4 -19.81 -23.80 -13.01
C CYS A 4 -19.39 -22.37 -13.31
N PRO A 5 -19.21 -21.50 -12.29
CA PRO A 5 -18.65 -20.18 -12.52
C PRO A 5 -17.16 -20.32 -12.89
N VAL A 6 -16.78 -19.74 -14.02
CA VAL A 6 -15.38 -19.68 -14.47
C VAL A 6 -14.95 -18.23 -14.46
N GLY A 7 -13.88 -17.92 -13.74
CA GLY A 7 -13.19 -16.63 -13.79
C GLY A 7 -11.84 -16.79 -14.48
N ILE A 8 -11.57 -15.98 -15.48
CA ILE A 8 -10.26 -15.89 -16.13
C ILE A 8 -9.67 -14.52 -15.79
N GLY A 9 -8.57 -14.49 -15.05
CA GLY A 9 -7.82 -13.29 -14.75
C GLY A 9 -6.45 -13.32 -15.43
N VAL A 10 -6.15 -12.28 -16.19
CA VAL A 10 -4.85 -12.12 -16.85
C VAL A 10 -4.17 -10.88 -16.29
N SER A 11 -3.33 -11.04 -15.28
CA SER A 11 -2.64 -10.01 -14.53
C SER A 11 -3.51 -9.17 -13.59
N CYS A 12 -2.86 -8.44 -12.69
CA CYS A 12 -3.50 -7.64 -11.64
C CYS A 12 -3.88 -6.24 -12.19
N SER A 13 -4.95 -6.18 -12.98
CA SER A 13 -5.53 -4.91 -13.42
C SER A 13 -7.04 -5.00 -13.36
N ALA A 14 -7.69 -4.03 -12.69
CA ALA A 14 -9.12 -3.97 -12.53
C ALA A 14 -9.88 -3.94 -13.88
N ASP A 15 -9.25 -3.43 -14.93
CA ASP A 15 -9.86 -3.24 -16.25
C ASP A 15 -9.69 -4.45 -17.19
N ARG A 16 -9.09 -5.54 -16.71
CA ARG A 16 -8.82 -6.74 -17.52
C ARG A 16 -9.69 -7.92 -17.16
N ASN A 17 -10.90 -7.68 -16.75
CA ASN A 17 -11.90 -8.71 -16.54
C ASN A 17 -13.16 -8.39 -17.33
N ILE A 18 -13.86 -9.41 -17.73
CA ILE A 18 -15.19 -9.32 -18.34
C ILE A 18 -16.05 -10.45 -17.80
N LYS A 19 -17.28 -10.13 -17.42
CA LYS A 19 -18.22 -11.15 -17.01
C LYS A 19 -18.85 -11.79 -18.25
N GLY A 20 -18.85 -13.11 -18.28
CA GLY A 20 -19.45 -13.88 -19.35
C GLY A 20 -20.37 -14.95 -18.80
N LYS A 21 -21.36 -15.32 -19.59
CA LYS A 21 -22.30 -16.40 -19.29
C LYS A 21 -22.42 -17.30 -20.53
N ILE A 22 -22.18 -18.59 -20.36
CA ILE A 22 -22.35 -19.59 -21.40
C ILE A 22 -23.64 -20.36 -21.08
N THR A 23 -24.54 -20.43 -22.04
CA THR A 23 -25.81 -21.14 -21.93
C THR A 23 -26.08 -21.95 -23.20
N LYS A 24 -27.14 -22.74 -23.21
CA LYS A 24 -27.61 -23.42 -24.44
C LYS A 24 -27.99 -22.44 -25.57
N GLY A 25 -28.31 -21.18 -25.22
CA GLY A 25 -28.64 -20.12 -26.16
C GLY A 25 -27.46 -19.34 -26.71
N GLY A 26 -26.23 -19.60 -26.24
CA GLY A 26 -25.02 -18.94 -26.72
C GLY A 26 -24.11 -18.40 -25.62
N ILE A 27 -23.16 -17.60 -26.03
CA ILE A 27 -22.20 -16.91 -25.18
C ILE A 27 -22.64 -15.46 -25.05
N PHE A 28 -22.80 -15.00 -23.82
CA PHE A 28 -23.18 -13.62 -23.46
C PHE A 28 -22.01 -13.00 -22.70
N LEU A 29 -21.55 -11.85 -23.15
CA LEU A 29 -20.53 -11.07 -22.50
C LEU A 29 -21.14 -9.79 -21.93
N GLU A 30 -20.67 -9.37 -20.75
CA GLU A 30 -21.02 -8.06 -20.18
C GLU A 30 -20.59 -6.96 -21.15
N GLN A 31 -21.46 -6.01 -21.42
CA GLN A 31 -21.10 -4.85 -22.19
C GLN A 31 -20.17 -3.95 -21.36
N LEU A 32 -18.96 -3.73 -21.86
CA LEU A 32 -18.04 -2.81 -21.21
C LEU A 32 -18.47 -1.35 -21.47
N GLU A 33 -18.18 -0.50 -20.50
CA GLU A 33 -18.36 0.94 -20.67
C GLU A 33 -17.37 1.45 -21.73
N THR A 34 -17.91 2.08 -22.78
CA THR A 34 -17.12 2.61 -23.90
C THR A 34 -16.77 4.08 -23.75
N ASN A 35 -17.41 4.78 -22.81
CA ASN A 35 -17.16 6.19 -22.52
C ASN A 35 -17.06 6.45 -21.02
N PRO A 36 -16.00 5.94 -20.36
CA PRO A 36 -15.83 6.09 -18.92
C PRO A 36 -15.67 7.57 -18.50
N GLY A 37 -15.23 8.43 -19.40
CA GLY A 37 -15.07 9.87 -19.16
C GLY A 37 -16.36 10.57 -18.71
N ARG A 38 -17.53 10.03 -19.07
CA ARG A 38 -18.85 10.59 -18.63
C ARG A 38 -19.08 10.53 -17.12
N PHE A 39 -18.32 9.71 -16.41
CA PHE A 39 -18.41 9.59 -14.94
C PHE A 39 -17.40 10.47 -14.21
N ILE A 40 -16.50 11.13 -14.95
CA ILE A 40 -15.57 12.09 -14.35
C ILE A 40 -16.34 13.37 -14.08
N PRO A 41 -16.36 13.89 -12.84
CA PRO A 41 -16.98 15.16 -12.55
C PRO A 41 -16.34 16.28 -13.41
N GLU A 42 -17.15 17.14 -13.99
CA GLU A 42 -16.65 18.30 -14.78
C GLU A 42 -15.82 19.28 -13.93
N ASN A 43 -16.08 19.29 -12.63
CA ASN A 43 -15.30 20.07 -11.67
C ASN A 43 -14.44 19.11 -10.87
N GLU A 44 -13.10 19.21 -10.98
CA GLU A 44 -12.22 18.56 -10.03
C GLU A 44 -12.61 19.00 -8.60
N PRO A 45 -12.86 18.06 -7.68
CA PRO A 45 -13.09 18.46 -6.30
C PRO A 45 -11.90 19.32 -5.89
N HIS A 46 -12.14 20.52 -5.36
CA HIS A 46 -11.10 21.39 -4.81
C HIS A 46 -10.38 20.59 -3.71
N LEU A 47 -9.31 19.91 -4.11
CA LEU A 47 -8.49 19.16 -3.19
C LEU A 47 -7.82 20.17 -2.27
N GLN A 48 -8.01 20.02 -0.97
CA GLN A 48 -7.28 20.85 0.00
C GLN A 48 -5.78 20.80 -0.31
N PRO A 49 -5.06 21.92 -0.13
CA PRO A 49 -3.62 21.91 -0.30
C PRO A 49 -2.98 20.79 0.52
N ALA A 50 -2.10 20.03 -0.11
CA ALA A 50 -1.36 18.99 0.58
C ALA A 50 -0.20 19.61 1.36
N VAL A 51 0.13 19.03 2.51
CA VAL A 51 1.33 19.39 3.27
C VAL A 51 2.52 18.66 2.65
N GLU A 52 3.57 19.39 2.31
CA GLU A 52 4.83 18.81 1.80
C GLU A 52 5.60 18.18 2.94
N ILE A 53 5.98 16.91 2.78
CA ILE A 53 6.83 16.17 3.73
C ILE A 53 8.06 15.65 3.00
N ASP A 54 9.23 16.06 3.45
CA ASP A 54 10.51 15.57 2.96
C ASP A 54 10.91 14.30 3.73
N LEU A 55 10.92 13.17 3.02
CA LEU A 55 11.25 11.84 3.58
C LEU A 55 12.75 11.57 3.66
N ASP A 56 13.59 12.46 3.17
CA ASP A 56 15.05 12.34 3.28
C ASP A 56 15.59 13.00 4.56
N GLN A 57 14.72 13.63 5.36
CA GLN A 57 15.06 14.09 6.70
C GLN A 57 15.18 12.91 7.69
N PRO A 58 15.89 13.10 8.82
CA PRO A 58 15.96 12.09 9.87
C PRO A 58 14.55 11.66 10.34
N MET A 59 14.37 10.37 10.64
CA MET A 59 13.07 9.81 11.04
C MET A 59 12.43 10.59 12.20
N GLU A 60 13.19 11.01 13.19
CA GLU A 60 12.70 11.82 14.31
C GLU A 60 12.02 13.12 13.85
N GLU A 61 12.63 13.82 12.88
CA GLU A 61 12.05 15.06 12.36
C GLU A 61 10.79 14.78 11.54
N GLN A 62 10.77 13.71 10.75
CA GLN A 62 9.56 13.29 10.04
C GLN A 62 8.41 13.00 11.02
N LEU A 63 8.65 12.23 12.08
CA LEU A 63 7.65 11.90 13.10
C LEU A 63 7.15 13.16 13.83
N LYS A 64 8.05 14.07 14.16
CA LYS A 64 7.73 15.34 14.80
C LYS A 64 6.85 16.23 13.91
N ILE A 65 7.14 16.31 12.62
CA ILE A 65 6.31 17.05 11.66
C ILE A 65 4.93 16.40 11.56
N LEU A 66 4.87 15.09 11.36
CA LEU A 66 3.60 14.37 11.22
C LEU A 66 2.70 14.50 12.45
N SER A 67 3.28 14.56 13.65
CA SER A 67 2.53 14.71 14.90
C SER A 67 1.78 16.06 15.04
N GLN A 68 2.12 17.04 14.22
CA GLN A 68 1.48 18.37 14.24
C GLN A 68 0.16 18.40 13.47
N TYR A 69 -0.13 17.37 12.67
CA TYR A 69 -1.30 17.36 11.81
C TYR A 69 -2.35 16.35 12.29
N PRO A 70 -3.63 16.70 12.17
CA PRO A 70 -4.70 15.76 12.50
C PRO A 70 -4.74 14.59 11.50
N THR A 71 -5.39 13.50 11.91
CA THR A 71 -5.65 12.36 11.02
C THR A 71 -6.40 12.81 9.76
N LYS A 72 -6.17 12.13 8.63
CA LYS A 72 -6.73 12.46 7.30
C LYS A 72 -6.19 13.75 6.67
N THR A 73 -5.14 14.37 7.22
CA THR A 73 -4.44 15.44 6.53
C THR A 73 -3.86 14.92 5.22
N ARG A 74 -4.07 15.65 4.14
CA ARG A 74 -3.49 15.33 2.85
C ARG A 74 -2.01 15.69 2.83
N LEU A 75 -1.17 14.72 2.53
CA LEU A 75 0.29 14.88 2.49
C LEU A 75 0.81 14.67 1.07
N ASN A 76 1.80 15.46 0.69
CA ASN A 76 2.61 15.26 -0.49
C ASN A 76 4.01 14.81 -0.05
N LEU A 77 4.29 13.52 -0.21
CA LEU A 77 5.50 12.89 0.27
C LEU A 77 6.57 12.89 -0.83
N LYS A 78 7.73 13.42 -0.53
CA LYS A 78 8.87 13.49 -1.46
C LYS A 78 10.13 12.96 -0.77
N GLY A 79 10.86 12.07 -1.43
CA GLY A 79 12.11 11.50 -0.93
C GLY A 79 12.15 9.99 -0.99
N THR A 80 13.07 9.41 -0.25
CA THR A 80 13.35 7.97 -0.24
C THR A 80 12.35 7.21 0.63
N LEU A 81 11.83 6.10 0.12
CA LEU A 81 11.05 5.14 0.88
C LEU A 81 11.41 3.70 0.49
N ILE A 82 11.20 2.78 1.42
CA ILE A 82 11.51 1.36 1.22
C ILE A 82 10.25 0.62 0.81
N VAL A 83 10.28 0.00 -0.36
CA VAL A 83 9.18 -0.85 -0.83
C VAL A 83 9.35 -2.25 -0.24
N ALA A 84 8.47 -2.61 0.69
CA ALA A 84 8.51 -3.90 1.38
C ALA A 84 7.12 -4.38 1.77
N ARG A 85 6.87 -5.66 1.61
CA ARG A 85 5.63 -6.33 2.06
C ARG A 85 5.93 -7.75 2.54
N ASP A 86 5.00 -8.67 2.42
CA ASP A 86 4.98 -10.01 3.04
C ASP A 86 6.35 -10.68 3.19
N ILE A 87 7.05 -10.96 2.08
CA ILE A 87 8.32 -11.69 2.11
C ILE A 87 9.41 -10.90 2.84
N ALA A 88 9.47 -9.58 2.61
CA ALA A 88 10.46 -8.74 3.25
C ALA A 88 10.23 -8.67 4.77
N HIS A 89 8.97 -8.51 5.21
CA HIS A 89 8.63 -8.52 6.64
C HIS A 89 8.95 -9.87 7.29
N ALA A 90 8.60 -10.99 6.64
CA ALA A 90 8.92 -12.33 7.15
C ALA A 90 10.44 -12.53 7.30
N LYS A 91 11.24 -12.14 6.30
CA LYS A 91 12.69 -12.25 6.36
C LYS A 91 13.32 -11.39 7.45
N ILE A 92 12.82 -10.16 7.65
CA ILE A 92 13.30 -9.29 8.73
C ILE A 92 12.94 -9.91 10.09
N LYS A 93 11.73 -10.45 10.23
CA LYS A 93 11.33 -11.16 11.45
C LYS A 93 12.24 -12.35 11.74
N GLU A 94 12.53 -13.19 10.74
CA GLU A 94 13.50 -14.30 10.88
C GLU A 94 14.89 -13.82 11.33
N MET A 95 15.35 -12.68 10.80
CA MET A 95 16.61 -12.08 11.21
C MET A 95 16.60 -11.63 12.67
N ILE A 96 15.52 -11.01 13.12
CA ILE A 96 15.33 -10.56 14.51
C ILE A 96 15.27 -11.75 15.43
N ASP A 97 14.50 -12.80 15.08
CA ASP A 97 14.39 -14.03 15.86
C ASP A 97 15.74 -14.77 15.99
N ALA A 98 16.62 -14.61 14.99
CA ALA A 98 17.99 -15.11 15.03
C ALA A 98 18.97 -14.19 15.80
N GLY A 99 18.47 -13.19 16.54
CA GLY A 99 19.26 -12.26 17.34
C GLY A 99 19.99 -11.16 16.54
N LYS A 100 19.65 -10.95 15.27
CA LYS A 100 20.20 -9.84 14.47
C LYS A 100 19.44 -8.56 14.74
N GLN A 101 20.10 -7.44 14.51
CA GLN A 101 19.49 -6.12 14.67
C GLN A 101 18.54 -5.79 13.52
N MET A 102 17.54 -4.93 13.81
CA MET A 102 16.69 -4.31 12.79
C MET A 102 17.56 -3.59 11.77
N PRO A 103 17.38 -3.83 10.46
CA PRO A 103 18.16 -3.15 9.42
C PRO A 103 17.98 -1.63 9.45
N ASP A 104 19.04 -0.89 9.25
CA ASP A 104 19.04 0.59 9.31
C ASP A 104 18.09 1.21 8.29
N TYR A 105 17.95 0.61 7.09
CA TYR A 105 17.01 1.12 6.10
C TYR A 105 15.54 1.00 6.55
N PHE A 106 15.21 0.06 7.45
CA PHE A 106 13.87 -0.04 8.06
C PHE A 106 13.66 0.94 9.22
N LYS A 107 14.75 1.44 9.82
CA LYS A 107 14.69 2.48 10.86
C LYS A 107 14.64 3.88 10.25
N ASN A 108 15.41 4.09 9.19
CA ASN A 108 15.68 5.43 8.68
C ASN A 108 14.71 5.91 7.61
N HIS A 109 13.89 5.01 7.03
CA HIS A 109 12.99 5.35 5.94
C HIS A 109 11.57 4.85 6.17
N PRO A 110 10.56 5.57 5.67
CA PRO A 110 9.19 5.08 5.62
C PRO A 110 9.08 3.79 4.80
N ILE A 111 8.16 2.91 5.20
CA ILE A 111 7.94 1.63 4.55
C ILE A 111 6.66 1.70 3.70
N TYR A 112 6.80 1.45 2.41
CA TYR A 112 5.69 1.42 1.48
C TYR A 112 5.32 -0.02 1.15
N TYR A 113 4.11 -0.42 1.54
CA TYR A 113 3.59 -1.75 1.28
C TYR A 113 3.12 -1.86 -0.17
N ALA A 114 4.04 -2.16 -1.04
CA ALA A 114 3.77 -2.29 -2.47
C ALA A 114 4.57 -3.46 -3.08
N GLY A 115 4.18 -3.85 -4.29
CA GLY A 115 4.89 -4.86 -5.06
C GLY A 115 4.87 -4.45 -6.54
N PRO A 116 5.98 -3.90 -7.05
CA PRO A 116 6.07 -3.50 -8.45
C PRO A 116 5.81 -4.67 -9.40
N ALA A 117 5.13 -4.40 -10.51
CA ALA A 117 5.07 -5.30 -11.64
C ALA A 117 6.46 -5.41 -12.31
N LYS A 118 6.61 -6.39 -13.20
CA LYS A 118 7.85 -6.51 -14.00
C LYS A 118 8.14 -5.20 -14.72
N THR A 119 9.37 -4.73 -14.57
CA THR A 119 9.83 -3.48 -15.20
C THR A 119 9.85 -3.64 -16.72
N PRO A 120 9.15 -2.81 -17.50
CA PRO A 120 9.28 -2.77 -18.95
C PRO A 120 10.66 -2.26 -19.35
N GLU A 121 11.09 -2.64 -20.55
CA GLU A 121 12.36 -2.17 -21.11
C GLU A 121 12.39 -0.63 -21.20
N GLY A 122 13.50 -0.03 -20.79
CA GLY A 122 13.68 1.43 -20.81
C GLY A 122 12.95 2.21 -19.71
N MET A 123 12.21 1.54 -18.83
CA MET A 123 11.53 2.20 -17.72
C MET A 123 12.29 1.99 -16.39
N PRO A 124 12.25 2.94 -15.45
CA PRO A 124 12.94 2.80 -14.17
C PRO A 124 12.29 1.75 -13.25
N SER A 125 11.01 1.49 -13.41
CA SER A 125 10.27 0.47 -12.64
C SER A 125 8.99 0.04 -13.37
N GLY A 126 8.42 -1.10 -12.99
CA GLY A 126 7.06 -1.48 -13.37
C GLY A 126 6.02 -0.68 -12.59
N SER A 127 4.78 -0.71 -13.05
CA SER A 127 3.65 -0.10 -12.32
C SER A 127 3.54 -0.69 -10.93
N PHE A 128 3.31 0.14 -9.93
CA PHE A 128 3.02 -0.32 -8.58
C PHE A 128 2.16 0.69 -7.83
N GLY A 129 1.48 0.19 -6.82
CA GLY A 129 0.64 0.97 -5.94
C GLY A 129 0.50 0.29 -4.59
N PRO A 130 -0.15 0.92 -3.62
CA PRO A 130 -0.28 0.39 -2.27
C PRO A 130 -1.06 -0.91 -2.26
N THR A 131 -0.56 -1.91 -1.53
CA THR A 131 -1.27 -3.15 -1.24
C THR A 131 -2.04 -3.05 0.09
N THR A 132 -2.91 -4.03 0.34
CA THR A 132 -3.66 -4.14 1.60
C THR A 132 -2.70 -4.30 2.78
N ALA A 133 -2.88 -3.44 3.78
CA ALA A 133 -1.94 -3.30 4.89
C ALA A 133 -2.04 -4.39 5.95
N ASN A 134 -3.23 -4.93 6.22
CA ASN A 134 -3.49 -5.82 7.37
C ASN A 134 -2.64 -7.10 7.42
N ARG A 135 -2.09 -7.53 6.30
CA ARG A 135 -1.20 -8.70 6.26
C ARG A 135 0.11 -8.48 7.02
N MET A 136 0.52 -7.23 7.16
CA MET A 136 1.74 -6.84 7.88
C MET A 136 1.46 -6.46 9.34
N ASP A 137 0.21 -6.45 9.78
CA ASP A 137 -0.17 -6.09 11.16
C ASP A 137 0.57 -6.87 12.24
N PRO A 138 0.82 -8.19 12.10
CA PRO A 138 1.52 -8.96 13.12
C PRO A 138 2.96 -8.52 13.40
N TYR A 139 3.58 -7.80 12.47
CA TYR A 139 4.99 -7.36 12.61
C TYR A 139 5.14 -5.97 13.26
N VAL A 140 4.06 -5.17 13.26
CA VAL A 140 4.17 -3.72 13.52
C VAL A 140 4.65 -3.40 14.93
N ASP A 141 4.06 -3.98 15.98
CA ASP A 141 4.42 -3.67 17.38
C ASP A 141 5.90 -4.00 17.64
N GLU A 142 6.34 -5.18 17.21
CA GLU A 142 7.73 -5.61 17.38
C GLU A 142 8.69 -4.73 16.57
N PHE A 143 8.39 -4.45 15.30
CA PHE A 143 9.27 -3.64 14.47
C PHE A 143 9.37 -2.19 14.98
N GLN A 144 8.26 -1.61 15.40
CA GLN A 144 8.27 -0.26 16.00
C GLN A 144 9.00 -0.23 17.35
N SER A 145 8.92 -1.29 18.15
CA SER A 145 9.69 -1.39 19.40
C SER A 145 11.21 -1.38 19.18
N LEU A 146 11.65 -1.78 17.99
CA LEU A 146 13.04 -1.78 17.55
C LEU A 146 13.40 -0.54 16.70
N GLY A 147 12.51 0.43 16.62
CA GLY A 147 12.69 1.67 15.88
C GLY A 147 12.47 1.55 14.36
N GLY A 148 12.00 0.41 13.86
CA GLY A 148 11.70 0.20 12.44
C GLY A 148 10.23 0.41 12.11
N SER A 149 9.88 0.56 10.83
CA SER A 149 8.49 0.73 10.35
C SER A 149 7.70 1.84 11.07
N MET A 150 8.37 2.92 11.44
CA MET A 150 7.74 4.02 12.17
C MET A 150 6.71 4.78 11.33
N ILE A 151 6.92 4.86 10.02
CA ILE A 151 5.97 5.43 9.05
C ILE A 151 5.64 4.37 8.02
N MET A 152 4.36 4.05 7.87
CA MET A 152 3.86 3.00 6.99
C MET A 152 2.89 3.59 5.98
N LEU A 153 3.12 3.32 4.69
CA LEU A 153 2.26 3.71 3.59
C LEU A 153 1.62 2.46 2.97
N ALA A 154 0.31 2.41 2.92
CA ALA A 154 -0.44 1.31 2.30
C ALA A 154 -1.89 1.70 2.08
N LYS A 155 -2.76 0.72 1.84
CA LYS A 155 -4.21 0.93 1.76
C LYS A 155 -4.98 -0.06 2.64
N GLY A 156 -6.20 0.33 3.00
CA GLY A 156 -7.13 -0.48 3.78
C GLY A 156 -7.01 -0.26 5.28
N ASN A 157 -7.95 -0.82 6.00
CA ASN A 157 -8.01 -0.70 7.45
C ASN A 157 -6.91 -1.54 8.11
N ARG A 158 -6.49 -1.09 9.28
CA ARG A 158 -5.57 -1.82 10.16
C ARG A 158 -6.33 -2.40 11.34
N SER A 159 -5.76 -3.45 11.94
CA SER A 159 -6.27 -4.01 13.20
C SER A 159 -6.02 -3.08 14.38
N GLN A 160 -6.71 -3.33 15.50
CA GLN A 160 -6.51 -2.58 16.73
C GLN A 160 -5.06 -2.65 17.24
N ILE A 161 -4.39 -3.79 17.02
CA ILE A 161 -2.98 -4.00 17.39
C ILE A 161 -2.08 -2.91 16.81
N VAL A 162 -2.32 -2.52 15.55
CA VAL A 162 -1.52 -1.47 14.90
C VAL A 162 -1.81 -0.08 15.46
N THR A 163 -3.08 0.20 15.77
CA THR A 163 -3.46 1.45 16.43
C THR A 163 -2.76 1.58 17.79
N ASP A 164 -2.74 0.49 18.56
CA ASP A 164 -2.11 0.46 19.87
C ASP A 164 -0.58 0.56 19.76
N ALA A 165 0.02 -0.14 18.77
CA ALA A 165 1.45 -0.04 18.50
C ALA A 165 1.86 1.39 18.10
N CYS A 166 1.15 2.01 17.16
CA CYS A 166 1.42 3.40 16.76
C CYS A 166 1.29 4.37 17.94
N LYS A 167 0.28 4.20 18.79
CA LYS A 167 0.11 5.01 19.99
C LYS A 167 1.25 4.80 21.00
N LYS A 168 1.70 3.57 21.18
CA LYS A 168 2.76 3.17 22.14
C LYS A 168 4.14 3.65 21.68
N HIS A 169 4.43 3.54 20.39
CA HIS A 169 5.76 3.77 19.85
C HIS A 169 5.89 5.10 19.08
N GLY A 170 4.79 5.82 18.87
CA GLY A 170 4.79 7.09 18.13
C GLY A 170 4.85 6.90 16.60
N GLY A 171 4.40 5.76 16.09
CA GLY A 171 4.38 5.49 14.65
C GLY A 171 3.15 6.07 13.93
N PHE A 172 3.22 6.10 12.60
CA PHE A 172 2.16 6.63 11.71
C PHE A 172 1.80 5.66 10.59
N TYR A 173 0.53 5.68 10.22
CA TYR A 173 -0.04 4.96 9.09
C TYR A 173 -0.88 5.88 8.20
#